data_324e490b39e3ab52ac6b78d7119bc843
#
_entry.id   324e490b39e3ab52ac6b78d7119bc843
#
_cell.length_a   1.000
_cell.length_b   1.000
_cell.length_c   1.000
_cell.angle_alpha   90.00
_cell.angle_beta   90.00
_cell.angle_gamma   90.00
#
_symmetry.space_group_name_H-M   'P 1'
#
loop_
_entity.id
_entity.type
_entity.pdbx_description
1 polymer ?
#
loop_
_entity_poly.entity_id
_entity_poly.type
_entity_poly.pdbx_seq_one_letter_code
_entity_poly.pdbx_strand_id
1 'polypeptide(L)'
;KSIFDTLTQRYTEDAFVDQMIDYVTDFGAPIVLAHAPRAFVDLNRAAEELDPAIVNGAQTRGQNPRISSGLGVIPRVVANGRPIYRGKIPMKEAKDRLNTYWHPYHQALLTLLKAAKLRHGYSVLIDVHSMPHDAVSSPSKLVKAPEIVIGDRHGSSASRALVEEVEACFANAGLRTTRNTPFA
;
A
#
# COMPACT_ATOMS: atom_id res chain seq x y z
N LYS A 1 22.09 1.92 -8.86
CA LYS A 1 21.99 0.59 -8.21
C LYS A 1 21.56 0.77 -6.76
N SER A 2 20.59 -0.03 -6.29
CA SER A 2 20.23 -0.08 -4.88
C SER A 2 21.45 -0.41 -4.01
N ILE A 3 21.56 0.23 -2.85
CA ILE A 3 22.62 -0.06 -1.86
C ILE A 3 22.19 -1.08 -0.81
N PHE A 4 20.96 -1.56 -0.88
CA PHE A 4 20.43 -2.54 0.06
C PHE A 4 20.55 -3.97 -0.47
N ASP A 5 20.84 -4.86 0.46
CA ASP A 5 20.70 -6.29 0.26
C ASP A 5 19.21 -6.70 0.29
N THR A 6 18.96 -7.93 -0.11
CA THR A 6 17.63 -8.52 -0.16
C THR A 6 16.92 -8.51 1.20
N LEU A 7 17.65 -8.62 2.31
CA LEU A 7 17.08 -8.62 3.64
C LEU A 7 16.53 -7.26 4.03
N THR A 8 17.26 -6.18 3.75
CA THR A 8 16.82 -4.81 4.05
C THR A 8 15.59 -4.41 3.22
N GLN A 9 15.45 -4.95 1.99
CA GLN A 9 14.26 -4.72 1.17
C GLN A 9 13.01 -5.36 1.79
N ARG A 10 13.13 -6.55 2.39
CA ARG A 10 12.01 -7.26 3.05
C ARG A 10 11.39 -6.51 4.23
N TYR A 11 12.14 -5.64 4.92
CA TYR A 11 11.57 -4.81 5.99
C TYR A 11 10.57 -3.75 5.53
N THR A 12 10.42 -3.55 4.22
CA THR A 12 9.44 -2.63 3.63
C THR A 12 8.27 -3.35 2.97
N GLU A 13 8.25 -4.67 3.03
CA GLU A 13 7.22 -5.51 2.44
C GLU A 13 6.15 -5.86 3.47
N ASP A 14 4.94 -6.07 2.98
CA ASP A 14 3.81 -6.60 3.75
C ASP A 14 3.96 -8.13 3.86
N ALA A 15 4.91 -8.58 4.69
CA ALA A 15 5.32 -9.97 4.75
C ALA A 15 4.15 -10.90 5.13
N PHE A 16 4.00 -12.01 4.38
CA PHE A 16 3.02 -13.07 4.60
C PHE A 16 1.54 -12.66 4.42
N VAL A 17 1.24 -11.44 4.02
CA VAL A 17 -0.15 -11.00 3.79
C VAL A 17 -0.80 -11.80 2.67
N ASP A 18 -0.07 -12.11 1.62
CA ASP A 18 -0.49 -12.98 0.51
C ASP A 18 -0.95 -14.36 1.01
N GLN A 19 -0.19 -14.97 1.94
CA GLN A 19 -0.53 -16.27 2.54
C GLN A 19 -1.72 -16.20 3.50
N MET A 20 -1.90 -15.05 4.17
CA MET A 20 -3.02 -14.85 5.10
C MET A 20 -4.37 -14.74 4.39
N ILE A 21 -4.37 -14.32 3.12
CA ILE A 21 -5.59 -14.05 2.37
C ILE A 21 -5.80 -14.98 1.16
N ASP A 22 -4.94 -15.98 0.93
CA ASP A 22 -5.02 -16.85 -0.26
C ASP A 22 -6.35 -17.60 -0.36
N TYR A 23 -6.92 -17.99 0.78
CA TYR A 23 -8.20 -18.71 0.88
C TYR A 23 -9.42 -17.89 0.41
N VAL A 24 -9.32 -16.56 0.28
CA VAL A 24 -10.49 -15.74 -0.13
C VAL A 24 -10.94 -16.06 -1.57
N THR A 25 -10.07 -16.68 -2.36
CA THR A 25 -10.42 -17.15 -3.70
C THR A 25 -11.49 -18.26 -3.67
N ASP A 26 -11.56 -19.06 -2.61
CA ASP A 26 -12.57 -20.09 -2.41
C ASP A 26 -13.97 -19.49 -2.21
N PHE A 27 -14.03 -18.23 -1.81
CA PHE A 27 -15.27 -17.45 -1.68
C PHE A 27 -15.57 -16.60 -2.92
N GLY A 28 -14.80 -16.77 -4.00
CA GLY A 28 -14.98 -16.06 -5.28
C GLY A 28 -14.43 -14.64 -5.32
N ALA A 29 -13.63 -14.24 -4.34
CA ALA A 29 -12.94 -12.97 -4.36
C ALA A 29 -11.58 -13.11 -5.08
N PRO A 30 -11.34 -12.43 -6.22
CA PRO A 30 -10.06 -12.49 -6.90
C PRO A 30 -9.00 -11.70 -6.13
N ILE A 31 -7.76 -12.15 -6.18
CA ILE A 31 -6.60 -11.51 -5.56
C ILE A 31 -5.68 -10.95 -6.64
N VAL A 32 -5.13 -9.76 -6.39
CA VAL A 32 -4.02 -9.19 -7.16
C VAL A 32 -2.84 -9.02 -6.23
N LEU A 33 -1.74 -9.73 -6.50
CA LEU A 33 -0.53 -9.71 -5.69
C LEU A 33 0.55 -8.85 -6.32
N ALA A 34 1.23 -8.05 -5.51
CA ALA A 34 2.41 -7.29 -5.90
C ALA A 34 3.65 -8.17 -5.79
N HIS A 35 4.30 -8.48 -6.92
CA HIS A 35 5.55 -9.25 -6.93
C HIS A 35 6.81 -8.36 -6.94
N ALA A 36 6.65 -7.06 -7.16
CA ALA A 36 7.77 -6.12 -7.09
C ALA A 36 7.93 -5.59 -5.66
N PRO A 37 9.16 -5.57 -5.11
CA PRO A 37 9.41 -4.98 -3.80
C PRO A 37 8.96 -3.51 -3.77
N ARG A 38 8.29 -3.10 -2.69
CA ARG A 38 7.82 -1.72 -2.51
C ARG A 38 8.95 -0.69 -2.62
N ALA A 39 10.15 -1.03 -2.16
CA ALA A 39 11.33 -0.19 -2.29
C ALA A 39 11.81 -0.03 -3.75
N PHE A 40 11.37 -0.88 -4.68
CA PHE A 40 11.70 -0.81 -6.10
C PHE A 40 10.68 0.01 -6.89
N VAL A 41 9.40 -0.24 -6.66
CA VAL A 41 8.25 0.53 -7.17
C VAL A 41 7.07 0.37 -6.21
N ASP A 42 6.58 1.48 -5.66
CA ASP A 42 5.43 1.47 -4.74
C ASP A 42 4.13 1.51 -5.56
N LEU A 43 3.46 0.36 -5.67
CA LEU A 43 2.21 0.21 -6.42
C LEU A 43 1.03 0.94 -5.75
N ASN A 44 1.16 1.31 -4.47
CA ASN A 44 0.17 2.11 -3.74
C ASN A 44 0.47 3.63 -3.80
N ARG A 45 1.12 4.08 -4.89
CA ARG A 45 1.39 5.50 -5.20
C ARG A 45 0.96 5.79 -6.63
N ALA A 46 0.63 7.06 -6.92
CA ALA A 46 0.34 7.46 -8.29
C ALA A 46 1.61 7.44 -9.14
N ALA A 47 1.49 7.05 -10.42
CA ALA A 47 2.63 6.96 -11.34
C ALA A 47 3.37 8.30 -11.51
N GLU A 48 2.66 9.41 -11.32
CA GLU A 48 3.16 10.77 -11.42
C GLU A 48 3.95 11.23 -10.19
N GLU A 49 3.90 10.48 -9.07
CA GLU A 49 4.63 10.78 -7.84
C GLU A 49 6.12 10.43 -7.97
N LEU A 50 6.76 10.91 -9.02
CA LEU A 50 8.20 10.78 -9.22
C LEU A 50 8.95 11.86 -8.42
N ASP A 51 9.90 11.45 -7.56
CA ASP A 51 10.70 12.35 -6.75
C ASP A 51 11.88 12.93 -7.57
N PRO A 52 11.93 14.26 -7.80
CA PRO A 52 13.06 14.90 -8.52
C PRO A 52 14.40 14.75 -7.80
N ALA A 53 14.40 14.46 -6.51
CA ALA A 53 15.61 14.19 -5.75
C ALA A 53 16.28 12.88 -6.16
N ILE A 54 15.51 11.92 -6.71
CA ILE A 54 16.01 10.58 -7.09
C ILE A 54 15.88 10.27 -8.57
N VAL A 55 14.98 10.92 -9.32
CA VAL A 55 14.79 10.68 -10.76
C VAL A 55 15.22 11.89 -11.56
N ASN A 56 16.20 11.70 -12.46
CA ASN A 56 16.66 12.76 -13.35
C ASN A 56 15.55 13.25 -14.28
N GLY A 57 15.30 14.58 -14.28
CA GLY A 57 14.31 15.19 -15.13
C GLY A 57 12.85 15.02 -14.66
N ALA A 58 12.62 14.42 -13.49
CA ALA A 58 11.30 14.43 -12.88
C ALA A 58 10.93 15.86 -12.43
N GLN A 59 9.64 16.16 -12.50
CA GLN A 59 9.07 17.43 -12.05
C GLN A 59 7.91 17.11 -11.07
N THR A 60 7.87 17.84 -9.96
CA THR A 60 6.71 17.78 -9.04
C THR A 60 5.70 18.84 -9.44
N ARG A 61 4.45 18.47 -9.52
CA ARG A 61 3.32 19.39 -9.64
C ARG A 61 2.79 19.71 -8.24
N GLY A 62 3.16 20.89 -7.73
CA GLY A 62 2.75 21.34 -6.40
C GLY A 62 3.52 20.68 -5.24
N GLN A 63 3.07 20.95 -4.01
CA GLN A 63 3.64 20.34 -2.81
C GLN A 63 2.99 18.99 -2.55
N ASN A 64 3.77 17.92 -2.56
CA ASN A 64 3.34 16.59 -2.16
C ASN A 64 4.19 16.13 -0.96
N PRO A 65 3.61 16.06 0.25
CA PRO A 65 4.35 15.68 1.45
C PRO A 65 5.00 14.30 1.35
N ARG A 66 4.40 13.37 0.61
CA ARG A 66 4.95 12.01 0.40
C ARG A 66 6.23 12.06 -0.42
N ILE A 67 6.24 12.83 -1.53
CA ILE A 67 7.45 13.02 -2.35
C ILE A 67 8.53 13.72 -1.52
N SER A 68 8.18 14.77 -0.79
CA SER A 68 9.11 15.50 0.09
C SER A 68 9.75 14.58 1.15
N SER A 69 8.98 13.63 1.68
CA SER A 69 9.47 12.61 2.62
C SER A 69 10.24 11.47 1.94
N GLY A 70 10.36 11.46 0.61
CA GLY A 70 11.06 10.41 -0.13
C GLY A 70 10.24 9.14 -0.36
N LEU A 71 8.91 9.23 -0.25
CA LEU A 71 7.95 8.12 -0.37
C LEU A 71 7.10 8.24 -1.64
N GLY A 72 7.69 8.66 -2.75
CA GLY A 72 7.07 8.65 -4.07
C GLY A 72 6.90 7.25 -4.65
N VAL A 73 6.43 7.16 -5.91
CA VAL A 73 6.23 5.88 -6.61
C VAL A 73 7.53 5.07 -6.78
N ILE A 74 8.66 5.74 -6.84
CA ILE A 74 9.98 5.15 -6.67
C ILE A 74 10.55 5.73 -5.38
N PRO A 75 10.49 4.99 -4.26
CA PRO A 75 10.91 5.51 -2.97
C PRO A 75 12.40 5.83 -2.93
N ARG A 76 12.74 6.94 -2.31
CA ARG A 76 14.13 7.35 -2.08
C ARG A 76 14.69 6.76 -0.79
N VAL A 77 13.81 6.48 0.16
CA VAL A 77 14.16 5.98 1.49
C VAL A 77 13.31 4.78 1.88
N VAL A 78 13.85 3.94 2.76
CA VAL A 78 13.10 2.92 3.50
C VAL A 78 12.80 3.41 4.93
N ALA A 79 12.24 2.52 5.75
CA ALA A 79 11.99 2.79 7.16
C ALA A 79 13.19 3.48 7.83
N ASN A 80 12.92 4.42 8.74
CA ASN A 80 13.91 5.24 9.43
C ASN A 80 14.72 6.20 8.54
N GLY A 81 14.19 6.53 7.36
CA GLY A 81 14.81 7.52 6.46
C GLY A 81 16.10 7.08 5.78
N ARG A 82 16.44 5.78 5.82
CA ARG A 82 17.68 5.27 5.21
C ARG A 82 17.58 5.35 3.67
N PRO A 83 18.55 5.97 2.98
CA PRO A 83 18.51 6.13 1.53
C PRO A 83 18.67 4.79 0.80
N ILE A 84 17.88 4.58 -0.27
CA ILE A 84 17.92 3.37 -1.10
C ILE A 84 19.01 3.45 -2.17
N TYR A 85 19.33 4.64 -2.66
CA TYR A 85 20.23 4.84 -3.78
C TYR A 85 21.42 5.75 -3.43
N ARG A 86 22.56 5.54 -4.08
CA ARG A 86 23.74 6.42 -3.99
C ARG A 86 23.73 7.58 -4.97
N GLY A 87 22.64 7.85 -5.63
CA GLY A 87 22.51 8.92 -6.62
C GLY A 87 21.19 8.82 -7.35
N LYS A 88 21.03 9.66 -8.38
CA LYS A 88 19.80 9.67 -9.16
C LYS A 88 19.78 8.54 -10.19
N ILE A 89 18.57 8.06 -10.49
CA ILE A 89 18.31 7.12 -11.58
C ILE A 89 17.87 7.89 -12.84
N PRO A 90 18.18 7.37 -14.04
CA PRO A 90 17.66 7.95 -15.28
C PRO A 90 16.15 7.90 -15.37
N MET A 91 15.51 8.89 -16.01
CA MET A 91 14.07 8.88 -16.29
C MET A 91 13.65 7.62 -17.06
N LYS A 92 14.50 7.13 -17.97
CA LYS A 92 14.22 5.89 -18.70
C LYS A 92 14.01 4.71 -17.75
N GLU A 93 14.89 4.54 -16.76
CA GLU A 93 14.77 3.47 -15.77
C GLU A 93 13.49 3.60 -14.95
N ALA A 94 13.13 4.82 -14.54
CA ALA A 94 11.89 5.08 -13.82
C ALA A 94 10.67 4.66 -14.66
N LYS A 95 10.62 5.07 -15.94
CA LYS A 95 9.55 4.69 -16.87
C LYS A 95 9.51 3.18 -17.13
N ASP A 96 10.65 2.52 -17.27
CA ASP A 96 10.73 1.08 -17.48
C ASP A 96 10.11 0.33 -16.28
N ARG A 97 10.37 0.77 -15.03
CA ARG A 97 9.74 0.21 -13.82
C ARG A 97 8.22 0.40 -13.81
N LEU A 98 7.74 1.62 -14.14
CA LEU A 98 6.31 1.88 -14.23
C LEU A 98 5.63 1.02 -15.29
N ASN A 99 6.22 0.91 -16.46
CA ASN A 99 5.68 0.12 -17.58
C ASN A 99 5.68 -1.38 -17.29
N THR A 100 6.69 -1.88 -16.56
CA THR A 100 6.81 -3.31 -16.28
C THR A 100 5.96 -3.77 -15.11
N TYR A 101 5.79 -2.93 -14.09
CA TYR A 101 5.13 -3.34 -12.83
C TYR A 101 3.87 -2.53 -12.54
N TRP A 102 3.93 -1.20 -12.57
CA TRP A 102 2.84 -0.34 -12.11
C TRP A 102 1.63 -0.40 -13.04
N HIS A 103 1.82 -0.16 -14.33
CA HIS A 103 0.72 -0.14 -15.29
C HIS A 103 0.03 -1.51 -15.43
N PRO A 104 0.75 -2.65 -15.56
CA PRO A 104 0.10 -3.96 -15.63
C PRO A 104 -0.69 -4.31 -14.37
N TYR A 105 -0.15 -3.99 -13.19
CA TYR A 105 -0.84 -4.21 -11.92
C TYR A 105 -2.17 -3.44 -11.86
N HIS A 106 -2.14 -2.14 -12.12
CA HIS A 106 -3.34 -1.31 -12.09
C HIS A 106 -4.34 -1.66 -13.20
N GLN A 107 -3.86 -2.11 -14.36
CA GLN A 107 -4.72 -2.59 -15.44
C GLN A 107 -5.45 -3.87 -15.04
N ALA A 108 -4.77 -4.82 -14.40
CA ALA A 108 -5.38 -6.05 -13.89
C ALA A 108 -6.46 -5.72 -12.83
N LEU A 109 -6.11 -4.86 -11.86
CA LEU A 109 -7.02 -4.40 -10.82
C LEU A 109 -8.27 -3.74 -11.41
N LEU A 110 -8.10 -2.82 -12.35
CA LEU A 110 -9.21 -2.13 -13.01
C LEU A 110 -10.12 -3.11 -13.77
N THR A 111 -9.54 -4.12 -14.41
CA THR A 111 -10.28 -5.15 -15.16
C THR A 111 -11.17 -5.95 -14.21
N LEU A 112 -10.63 -6.39 -13.06
CA LEU A 112 -11.39 -7.12 -12.05
C LEU A 112 -12.51 -6.28 -11.43
N LEU A 113 -12.23 -5.02 -11.09
CA LEU A 113 -13.24 -4.10 -10.55
C LEU A 113 -14.37 -3.83 -11.54
N LYS A 114 -14.07 -3.66 -12.84
CA LYS A 114 -15.08 -3.51 -13.89
C LYS A 114 -15.92 -4.77 -14.03
N ALA A 115 -15.30 -5.95 -14.02
CA ALA A 115 -16.03 -7.22 -14.10
C ALA A 115 -16.96 -7.43 -12.90
N ALA A 116 -16.49 -7.15 -11.69
CA ALA A 116 -17.30 -7.20 -10.47
C ALA A 116 -18.49 -6.24 -10.54
N LYS A 117 -18.24 -4.98 -10.96
CA LYS A 117 -19.29 -3.98 -11.13
C LYS A 117 -20.34 -4.38 -12.17
N LEU A 118 -19.90 -4.96 -13.30
CA LEU A 118 -20.81 -5.44 -14.34
C LEU A 118 -21.69 -6.60 -13.84
N ARG A 119 -21.11 -7.50 -13.05
CA ARG A 119 -21.81 -8.69 -12.55
C ARG A 119 -22.76 -8.38 -11.38
N HIS A 120 -22.36 -7.49 -10.48
CA HIS A 120 -23.02 -7.27 -9.19
C HIS A 120 -23.64 -5.87 -9.02
N GLY A 121 -23.44 -4.95 -10.00
CA GLY A 121 -23.87 -3.54 -9.92
C GLY A 121 -22.90 -2.65 -9.13
N TYR A 122 -22.01 -3.21 -8.35
CA TYR A 122 -20.97 -2.51 -7.57
C TYR A 122 -19.70 -3.33 -7.52
N SER A 123 -18.62 -2.73 -7.05
CA SER A 123 -17.36 -3.42 -6.74
C SER A 123 -16.79 -2.89 -5.43
N VAL A 124 -16.18 -3.77 -4.66
CA VAL A 124 -15.43 -3.44 -3.43
C VAL A 124 -13.97 -3.81 -3.65
N LEU A 125 -13.08 -2.90 -3.31
CA LEU A 125 -11.65 -3.14 -3.25
C LEU A 125 -11.22 -3.15 -1.78
N ILE A 126 -10.57 -4.23 -1.38
CA ILE A 126 -9.91 -4.32 -0.07
C ILE A 126 -8.42 -4.36 -0.32
N ASP A 127 -7.72 -3.31 0.13
CA ASP A 127 -6.26 -3.20 0.08
C ASP A 127 -5.69 -3.68 1.42
N VAL A 128 -5.03 -4.84 1.41
CA VAL A 128 -4.59 -5.51 2.64
C VAL A 128 -3.11 -5.28 2.85
N HIS A 129 -2.77 -4.70 4.00
CA HIS A 129 -1.41 -4.40 4.40
C HIS A 129 -1.08 -4.99 5.76
N SER A 130 0.19 -5.24 6.03
CA SER A 130 0.72 -5.38 7.38
C SER A 130 1.39 -4.09 7.83
N MET A 131 1.49 -3.91 9.14
CA MET A 131 2.23 -2.79 9.71
C MET A 131 3.03 -3.23 10.93
N PRO A 132 4.17 -2.57 11.22
CA PRO A 132 4.93 -2.85 12.43
C PRO A 132 4.09 -2.59 13.68
N HIS A 133 4.23 -3.46 14.69
CA HIS A 133 3.51 -3.31 15.98
C HIS A 133 3.72 -1.94 16.62
N ASP A 134 4.91 -1.38 16.52
CA ASP A 134 5.25 -0.07 17.08
C ASP A 134 4.44 1.08 16.45
N ALA A 135 3.93 0.89 15.22
CA ALA A 135 3.11 1.90 14.55
C ALA A 135 1.72 2.07 15.21
N VAL A 136 1.23 1.06 15.91
CA VAL A 136 -0.08 1.05 16.59
C VAL A 136 0.04 1.04 18.11
N SER A 137 1.27 0.98 18.65
CA SER A 137 1.51 0.95 20.08
C SER A 137 1.19 2.30 20.72
N SER A 138 0.30 2.30 21.70
CA SER A 138 0.02 3.49 22.51
C SER A 138 1.13 3.68 23.55
N PRO A 139 1.59 4.93 23.83
CA PRO A 139 2.45 5.22 24.96
C PRO A 139 1.83 4.84 26.33
N SER A 140 0.52 4.76 26.37
CA SER A 140 -0.23 4.34 27.56
C SER A 140 -0.38 2.82 27.60
N LYS A 141 0.24 2.17 28.58
CA LYS A 141 0.09 0.73 28.86
C LYS A 141 -1.34 0.32 29.25
N LEU A 142 -2.24 1.28 29.46
CA LEU A 142 -3.62 1.04 29.89
C LEU A 142 -4.56 0.72 28.71
N VAL A 143 -4.19 1.07 27.48
CA VAL A 143 -5.00 0.81 26.28
C VAL A 143 -4.30 -0.27 25.44
N LYS A 144 -4.96 -1.40 25.27
CA LYS A 144 -4.46 -2.45 24.37
C LYS A 144 -4.46 -1.94 22.94
N ALA A 145 -3.35 -2.09 22.22
CA ALA A 145 -3.23 -1.73 20.82
C ALA A 145 -4.29 -2.44 19.96
N PRO A 146 -4.78 -1.79 18.90
CA PRO A 146 -5.65 -2.45 17.94
C PRO A 146 -4.87 -3.54 17.19
N GLU A 147 -5.58 -4.59 16.78
CA GLU A 147 -5.04 -5.67 15.96
C GLU A 147 -5.31 -5.42 14.48
N ILE A 148 -6.41 -4.72 14.19
CA ILE A 148 -6.85 -4.35 12.85
C ILE A 148 -7.06 -2.84 12.78
N VAL A 149 -6.52 -2.22 11.74
CA VAL A 149 -6.78 -0.82 11.41
C VAL A 149 -7.54 -0.77 10.09
N ILE A 150 -8.74 -0.21 10.11
CA ILE A 150 -9.58 -0.04 8.92
C ILE A 150 -9.44 1.40 8.44
N GLY A 151 -8.88 1.56 7.23
CA GLY A 151 -8.74 2.85 6.58
C GLY A 151 -9.85 3.06 5.55
N ASP A 152 -10.74 4.02 5.78
CA ASP A 152 -11.79 4.40 4.83
C ASP A 152 -11.65 5.86 4.37
N ARG A 153 -10.47 6.46 4.60
CA ARG A 153 -10.16 7.86 4.31
C ARG A 153 -11.20 8.81 4.91
N HIS A 154 -11.53 8.59 6.17
CA HIS A 154 -12.53 9.35 6.92
C HIS A 154 -13.91 9.36 6.23
N GLY A 155 -14.36 8.21 5.75
CA GLY A 155 -15.65 8.01 5.10
C GLY A 155 -15.71 8.41 3.62
N SER A 156 -14.57 8.74 2.99
CA SER A 156 -14.54 9.17 1.59
C SER A 156 -14.31 8.03 0.59
N SER A 157 -13.83 6.86 1.03
CA SER A 157 -13.49 5.73 0.13
C SER A 157 -14.45 4.56 0.19
N ALA A 158 -15.24 4.43 1.26
CA ALA A 158 -16.22 3.36 1.43
C ALA A 158 -17.50 3.89 2.10
N SER A 159 -18.64 3.21 1.87
CA SER A 159 -19.87 3.55 2.58
C SER A 159 -19.76 3.16 4.05
N ARG A 160 -20.41 3.94 4.92
CA ARG A 160 -20.44 3.67 6.35
C ARG A 160 -20.96 2.26 6.66
N ALA A 161 -22.01 1.81 5.98
CA ALA A 161 -22.59 0.49 6.17
C ALA A 161 -21.59 -0.63 5.89
N LEU A 162 -20.81 -0.52 4.78
CA LEU A 162 -19.77 -1.49 4.45
C LEU A 162 -18.68 -1.54 5.53
N VAL A 163 -18.23 -0.39 6.00
CA VAL A 163 -17.19 -0.32 7.04
C VAL A 163 -17.66 -0.93 8.35
N GLU A 164 -18.91 -0.63 8.76
CA GLU A 164 -19.52 -1.21 9.97
C GLU A 164 -19.67 -2.75 9.87
N GLU A 165 -20.00 -3.27 8.68
CA GLU A 165 -20.07 -4.72 8.44
C GLU A 165 -18.68 -5.38 8.56
N VAL A 166 -17.65 -4.79 7.97
CA VAL A 166 -16.27 -5.27 8.10
C VAL A 166 -15.80 -5.25 9.56
N GLU A 167 -16.07 -4.17 10.30
CA GLU A 167 -15.75 -4.11 11.72
C GLU A 167 -16.46 -5.18 12.54
N ALA A 168 -17.74 -5.40 12.27
CA ALA A 168 -18.51 -6.44 12.95
C ALA A 168 -17.91 -7.83 12.72
N CYS A 169 -17.43 -8.13 11.50
CA CYS A 169 -16.77 -9.40 11.21
C CYS A 169 -15.51 -9.60 12.07
N PHE A 170 -14.66 -8.58 12.19
CA PHE A 170 -13.45 -8.65 13.02
C PHE A 170 -13.79 -8.72 14.51
N ALA A 171 -14.78 -7.94 14.98
CA ALA A 171 -15.22 -7.98 16.36
C ALA A 171 -15.81 -9.36 16.75
N ASN A 172 -16.58 -10.00 15.87
CA ASN A 172 -17.09 -11.34 16.05
C ASN A 172 -15.99 -12.41 16.11
N ALA A 173 -14.86 -12.16 15.43
CA ALA A 173 -13.65 -12.97 15.55
C ALA A 173 -12.82 -12.67 16.81
N GLY A 174 -13.25 -11.75 17.67
CA GLY A 174 -12.56 -11.36 18.90
C GLY A 174 -11.40 -10.39 18.69
N LEU A 175 -11.26 -9.81 17.50
CA LEU A 175 -10.17 -8.88 17.15
C LEU A 175 -10.57 -7.43 17.45
N ARG A 176 -9.63 -6.66 18.00
CA ARG A 176 -9.82 -5.24 18.29
C ARG A 176 -9.55 -4.41 17.04
N THR A 177 -10.53 -3.64 16.62
CA THR A 177 -10.44 -2.75 15.46
C THR A 177 -10.30 -1.30 15.87
N THR A 178 -9.73 -0.48 14.97
CA THR A 178 -9.80 0.98 14.99
C THR A 178 -9.98 1.51 13.58
N ARG A 179 -10.54 2.72 13.46
CA ARG A 179 -10.69 3.40 12.16
C ARG A 179 -9.68 4.52 12.00
N ASN A 180 -9.04 4.60 10.83
CA ASN A 180 -8.23 5.73 10.39
C ASN A 180 -7.15 6.19 11.40
N THR A 181 -6.73 5.33 12.30
CA THR A 181 -5.72 5.63 13.31
C THR A 181 -4.80 4.43 13.50
N PRO A 182 -3.51 4.59 13.25
CA PRO A 182 -2.78 5.81 12.86
C PRO A 182 -2.85 6.14 11.36
N PHE A 183 -3.45 5.29 10.54
CA PHE A 183 -3.52 5.43 9.08
C PHE A 183 -4.97 5.48 8.61
N ALA A 184 -5.24 6.33 7.59
CA ALA A 184 -6.55 6.52 6.97
C ALA A 184 -6.54 6.19 5.49
#